data_d43515efa0f889fa01c41afcb48d5ef4
#
_entry.id   d43515efa0f889fa01c41afcb48d5ef4
#
_cell.length_a   1.000
_cell.length_b   1.000
_cell.length_c   1.000
_cell.angle_alpha   90.00
_cell.angle_beta   90.00
_cell.angle_gamma   90.00
#
_symmetry.space_group_name_H-M   'P 1'
#
loop_
_entity.id
_entity.type
_entity.pdbx_description
1 polymer ?
#
loop_
_entity_poly.entity_id
_entity_poly.type
_entity_poly.pdbx_seq_one_letter_code
_entity_poly.pdbx_strand_id
1 'polypeptide(L)'
;MKDLRSIETVRRPQVRAVLAIVALALTVLLVVFAVVQVRSFVQGIGQSVTGKTIDRSGPVVLQSVRDLARYEGAAGNFQVIVDLEKDAAFLPITIIGQRTLFVAVGNVNAYVDFSSLTRDAITVGADRQAVDVRLPHAVLDKPNLDHQHSYVFAQERGIVDRVRTFFDQAPNEQAELYRVAEQKIGDAASQSGLTARAEANARMMLQELLHSLGFKQVTITYA
;
A
#
# COMPACT_ATOMS: atom_id res chain seq x y z
N MET A 1 89.13 -17.92 -58.17
CA MET A 1 88.39 -19.19 -58.04
C MET A 1 88.29 -19.52 -56.59
N LYS A 2 87.01 -19.83 -56.15
CA LYS A 2 86.68 -20.34 -54.81
C LYS A 2 86.63 -19.26 -53.69
N ASP A 3 85.69 -19.12 -52.86
CA ASP A 3 84.38 -19.69 -52.62
C ASP A 3 83.74 -18.71 -51.58
N LEU A 4 82.75 -18.00 -51.96
CA LEU A 4 81.97 -17.20 -51.03
C LEU A 4 80.58 -17.87 -50.86
N ARG A 5 80.46 -18.77 -49.94
CA ARG A 5 79.16 -19.29 -49.45
C ARG A 5 79.35 -19.96 -48.09
N SER A 6 79.04 -19.29 -47.05
CA SER A 6 78.47 -19.89 -45.84
C SER A 6 78.48 -18.91 -44.63
N ILE A 7 77.66 -17.86 -44.68
CA ILE A 7 77.28 -17.18 -43.43
C ILE A 7 75.85 -16.68 -43.61
N GLU A 8 74.89 -17.59 -43.50
CA GLU A 8 73.46 -17.14 -43.26
C GLU A 8 72.58 -18.30 -42.93
N THR A 9 72.59 -18.84 -41.73
CA THR A 9 71.46 -19.68 -41.28
C THR A 9 71.43 -20.02 -39.80
N VAL A 10 71.84 -19.17 -38.88
CA VAL A 10 71.80 -19.54 -37.44
C VAL A 10 70.98 -18.59 -36.53
N ARG A 11 70.30 -17.59 -37.03
CA ARG A 11 69.63 -16.63 -36.14
C ARG A 11 68.10 -16.51 -36.22
N ARG A 12 67.44 -17.37 -36.96
CA ARG A 12 65.96 -17.22 -37.19
C ARG A 12 65.02 -17.84 -36.11
N PRO A 13 65.31 -18.89 -35.34
CA PRO A 13 64.37 -19.43 -34.36
C PRO A 13 64.25 -18.55 -33.08
N GLN A 14 65.33 -17.92 -32.61
CA GLN A 14 65.31 -17.11 -31.37
C GLN A 14 64.48 -15.82 -31.54
N VAL A 15 64.55 -15.14 -32.69
CA VAL A 15 63.79 -13.92 -32.97
C VAL A 15 62.30 -14.21 -33.03
N ARG A 16 61.89 -15.38 -33.59
CA ARG A 16 60.47 -15.78 -33.62
C ARG A 16 59.95 -16.16 -32.24
N ALA A 17 60.74 -16.78 -31.40
CA ALA A 17 60.39 -17.08 -30.03
C ALA A 17 60.23 -15.79 -29.19
N VAL A 18 61.12 -14.83 -29.34
CA VAL A 18 61.04 -13.54 -28.66
C VAL A 18 59.79 -12.74 -29.13
N LEU A 19 59.52 -12.70 -30.44
CA LEU A 19 58.34 -12.10 -31.00
C LEU A 19 57.03 -12.76 -30.50
N ALA A 20 57.03 -14.10 -30.39
CA ALA A 20 55.85 -14.79 -29.84
C ALA A 20 55.63 -14.51 -28.36
N ILE A 21 56.67 -14.38 -27.54
CA ILE A 21 56.55 -13.98 -26.13
C ILE A 21 56.06 -12.54 -25.99
N VAL A 22 56.58 -11.62 -26.82
CA VAL A 22 56.14 -10.24 -26.80
C VAL A 22 54.66 -10.12 -27.26
N ALA A 23 54.27 -10.88 -28.28
CA ALA A 23 52.87 -10.90 -28.73
C ALA A 23 51.93 -11.47 -27.62
N LEU A 24 52.35 -12.52 -26.93
CA LEU A 24 51.61 -13.10 -25.80
C LEU A 24 51.52 -12.11 -24.64
N ALA A 25 52.60 -11.42 -24.30
CA ALA A 25 52.57 -10.38 -23.26
C ALA A 25 51.64 -9.22 -23.59
N LEU A 26 51.63 -8.78 -24.86
CA LEU A 26 50.74 -7.75 -25.35
C LEU A 26 49.25 -8.17 -25.32
N THR A 27 48.96 -9.41 -25.68
CA THR A 27 47.58 -9.93 -25.58
C THR A 27 47.11 -10.02 -24.14
N VAL A 28 47.94 -10.48 -23.21
CA VAL A 28 47.63 -10.54 -21.78
C VAL A 28 47.39 -9.10 -21.25
N LEU A 29 48.23 -8.14 -21.62
CA LEU A 29 48.08 -6.74 -21.21
C LEU A 29 46.77 -6.16 -21.72
N LEU A 30 46.39 -6.42 -22.97
CA LEU A 30 45.11 -5.97 -23.54
C LEU A 30 43.93 -6.60 -22.85
N VAL A 31 43.98 -7.88 -22.51
CA VAL A 31 42.89 -8.54 -21.78
C VAL A 31 42.77 -7.97 -20.37
N VAL A 32 43.87 -7.74 -19.65
CA VAL A 32 43.86 -7.15 -18.32
C VAL A 32 43.30 -5.73 -18.40
N PHE A 33 43.70 -4.93 -19.38
CA PHE A 33 43.18 -3.58 -19.61
C PHE A 33 41.68 -3.59 -19.89
N ALA A 34 41.20 -4.51 -20.75
CA ALA A 34 39.77 -4.67 -21.05
C ALA A 34 38.96 -5.06 -19.80
N VAL A 35 39.48 -5.98 -18.97
CA VAL A 35 38.82 -6.38 -17.73
C VAL A 35 38.73 -5.24 -16.72
N VAL A 36 39.78 -4.42 -16.61
CA VAL A 36 39.78 -3.24 -15.72
C VAL A 36 38.76 -2.20 -16.21
N GLN A 37 38.70 -1.96 -17.53
CA GLN A 37 37.71 -1.03 -18.11
C GLN A 37 36.29 -1.50 -17.92
N VAL A 38 36.01 -2.80 -18.09
CA VAL A 38 34.66 -3.36 -17.85
C VAL A 38 34.29 -3.26 -16.37
N ARG A 39 35.23 -3.51 -15.45
CA ARG A 39 34.95 -3.37 -14.02
C ARG A 39 34.62 -1.92 -13.63
N SER A 40 35.36 -0.94 -14.14
CA SER A 40 35.07 0.48 -13.86
C SER A 40 33.73 0.92 -14.47
N PHE A 41 33.37 0.40 -15.64
CA PHE A 41 32.07 0.67 -16.28
C PHE A 41 30.91 0.07 -15.48
N VAL A 42 31.02 -1.19 -15.02
CA VAL A 42 30.00 -1.88 -14.20
C VAL A 42 29.82 -1.21 -12.83
N GLN A 43 30.90 -0.74 -12.20
CA GLN A 43 30.82 0.00 -10.95
C GLN A 43 30.17 1.38 -11.12
N GLY A 44 30.36 2.03 -12.24
CA GLY A 44 29.70 3.30 -12.58
C GLY A 44 28.18 3.13 -12.79
N ILE A 45 27.73 2.02 -13.39
CA ILE A 45 26.30 1.72 -13.58
C ILE A 45 25.63 1.37 -12.26
N GLY A 46 26.31 0.62 -11.37
CA GLY A 46 25.75 0.23 -10.07
C GLY A 46 25.40 1.41 -9.16
N GLN A 47 26.09 2.53 -9.26
CA GLN A 47 25.80 3.74 -8.49
C GLN A 47 24.68 4.61 -9.12
N SER A 48 24.43 4.45 -10.42
CA SER A 48 23.40 5.21 -11.14
C SER A 48 22.00 4.60 -11.07
N VAL A 49 21.87 3.37 -10.58
CA VAL A 49 20.59 2.63 -10.50
C VAL A 49 19.93 2.77 -9.12
N THR A 50 20.56 3.41 -8.15
CA THR A 50 19.85 3.80 -6.92
C THR A 50 18.87 4.92 -7.28
N GLY A 51 17.66 4.53 -7.65
CA GLY A 51 16.58 5.46 -7.97
C GLY A 51 16.31 6.37 -6.76
N LYS A 52 16.76 7.62 -6.84
CA LYS A 52 16.39 8.64 -5.86
C LYS A 52 14.92 8.96 -6.06
N THR A 53 14.08 8.58 -5.11
CA THR A 53 12.70 9.05 -5.10
C THR A 53 12.69 10.55 -4.92
N ILE A 54 12.29 11.28 -5.94
CA ILE A 54 12.14 12.74 -5.89
C ILE A 54 10.65 12.99 -5.68
N ASP A 55 10.29 13.49 -4.51
CA ASP A 55 8.95 14.00 -4.25
C ASP A 55 8.78 15.33 -5.01
N ARG A 56 7.90 15.32 -6.01
CA ARG A 56 7.51 16.49 -6.81
C ARG A 56 6.10 16.93 -6.49
N SER A 57 5.58 16.53 -5.32
CA SER A 57 4.26 16.95 -4.87
C SER A 57 4.19 18.46 -4.82
N GLY A 58 3.14 19.03 -5.38
CA GLY A 58 2.87 20.45 -5.29
C GLY A 58 2.42 20.85 -3.88
N PRO A 59 2.29 22.15 -3.61
CA PRO A 59 1.80 22.63 -2.32
C PRO A 59 0.39 22.08 -2.08
N VAL A 60 0.12 21.70 -0.83
CA VAL A 60 -1.22 21.27 -0.41
C VAL A 60 -2.18 22.45 -0.57
N VAL A 61 -3.22 22.26 -1.37
CA VAL A 61 -4.29 23.26 -1.53
C VAL A 61 -5.46 22.84 -0.67
N LEU A 62 -5.79 23.66 0.33
CA LEU A 62 -6.99 23.48 1.13
C LEU A 62 -8.22 23.81 0.25
N GLN A 63 -9.01 22.79 -0.11
CA GLN A 63 -10.18 22.95 -0.94
C GLN A 63 -11.43 23.36 -0.15
N SER A 64 -11.58 22.84 1.07
CA SER A 64 -12.70 23.21 1.94
C SER A 64 -12.39 22.93 3.41
N VAL A 65 -12.99 23.74 4.29
CA VAL A 65 -13.07 23.50 5.73
C VAL A 65 -14.54 23.33 6.07
N ARG A 66 -14.87 22.32 6.86
CA ARG A 66 -16.23 22.07 7.34
C ARG A 66 -16.17 21.85 8.85
N ASP A 67 -17.03 22.57 9.57
CA ASP A 67 -17.25 22.31 10.98
C ASP A 67 -18.04 21.01 11.14
N LEU A 68 -17.53 20.12 12.00
CA LEU A 68 -18.16 18.84 12.33
C LEU A 68 -18.53 18.84 13.82
N ALA A 69 -19.81 18.64 14.09
CA ALA A 69 -20.32 18.43 15.44
C ALA A 69 -20.75 16.97 15.58
N ARG A 70 -19.77 16.03 15.58
CA ARG A 70 -20.06 14.60 15.69
C ARG A 70 -19.44 14.00 16.96
N TYR A 71 -20.18 13.08 17.55
CA TYR A 71 -19.70 12.29 18.69
C TYR A 71 -19.37 10.88 18.21
N GLU A 72 -18.09 10.51 18.25
CA GLU A 72 -17.62 9.15 17.97
C GLU A 72 -17.85 8.29 19.20
N GLY A 73 -18.94 7.52 19.19
CA GLY A 73 -19.39 6.74 20.32
C GLY A 73 -18.78 5.34 20.41
N ALA A 74 -18.36 4.78 19.28
CA ALA A 74 -17.75 3.44 19.23
C ALA A 74 -16.76 3.34 18.06
N ALA A 75 -15.77 2.45 18.22
CA ALA A 75 -14.83 2.08 17.15
C ALA A 75 -14.65 0.56 17.15
N GLY A 76 -14.48 -0.02 15.97
CA GLY A 76 -14.18 -1.44 15.78
C GLY A 76 -12.95 -1.63 14.93
N ASN A 77 -12.08 -2.59 15.34
CA ASN A 77 -10.97 -3.06 14.54
C ASN A 77 -11.35 -4.39 13.90
N PHE A 78 -11.10 -4.50 12.61
CA PHE A 78 -11.49 -5.65 11.80
C PHE A 78 -10.28 -6.21 11.08
N GLN A 79 -10.25 -7.53 10.99
CA GLN A 79 -9.32 -8.24 10.12
C GLN A 79 -10.14 -9.14 9.21
N VAL A 80 -9.96 -9.00 7.91
CA VAL A 80 -10.68 -9.78 6.90
C VAL A 80 -9.70 -10.45 5.94
N ILE A 81 -10.10 -11.61 5.43
CA ILE A 81 -9.36 -12.30 4.38
C ILE A 81 -10.10 -12.07 3.06
N VAL A 82 -9.39 -11.50 2.10
CA VAL A 82 -9.84 -11.35 0.72
C VAL A 82 -9.19 -12.47 -0.09
N ASP A 83 -10.02 -13.33 -0.65
CA ASP A 83 -9.62 -14.33 -1.64
C ASP A 83 -10.12 -13.85 -2.99
N LEU A 84 -9.21 -13.35 -3.81
CA LEU A 84 -9.52 -12.80 -5.12
C LEU A 84 -8.94 -13.72 -6.19
N GLU A 85 -9.82 -14.28 -7.00
CA GLU A 85 -9.48 -15.12 -8.14
C GLU A 85 -9.91 -14.42 -9.43
N LYS A 86 -8.98 -14.33 -10.38
CA LYS A 86 -9.21 -13.79 -11.72
C LYS A 86 -9.04 -14.91 -12.72
N ASP A 87 -10.14 -15.36 -13.28
CA ASP A 87 -10.17 -16.35 -14.35
C ASP A 87 -10.21 -15.72 -15.73
N ALA A 88 -9.49 -16.31 -16.68
CA ALA A 88 -9.75 -16.06 -18.09
C ALA A 88 -10.86 -17.02 -18.57
N ALA A 89 -11.92 -16.47 -19.14
CA ALA A 89 -13.19 -17.12 -19.44
C ALA A 89 -13.12 -18.45 -20.22
N PHE A 90 -11.95 -18.87 -20.72
CA PHE A 90 -11.79 -20.05 -21.55
C PHE A 90 -10.55 -20.92 -21.27
N LEU A 91 -9.71 -20.56 -20.27
CA LEU A 91 -8.48 -21.30 -19.99
C LEU A 91 -8.34 -21.55 -18.47
N PRO A 92 -7.76 -22.70 -18.05
CA PRO A 92 -7.55 -23.00 -16.63
C PRO A 92 -6.64 -21.97 -15.96
N ILE A 93 -6.87 -21.70 -14.66
CA ILE A 93 -6.08 -20.78 -13.83
C ILE A 93 -4.57 -21.07 -13.84
N THR A 94 -4.20 -22.33 -14.07
CA THR A 94 -2.79 -22.76 -14.19
C THR A 94 -2.08 -22.19 -15.42
N ILE A 95 -2.84 -21.77 -16.43
CA ILE A 95 -2.30 -21.21 -17.68
C ILE A 95 -2.44 -19.69 -17.69
N ILE A 96 -3.64 -19.18 -17.46
CA ILE A 96 -3.96 -17.76 -17.38
C ILE A 96 -4.91 -17.60 -16.20
N GLY A 97 -4.45 -17.06 -15.10
CA GLY A 97 -5.25 -16.81 -13.93
C GLY A 97 -4.38 -16.37 -12.78
N GLN A 98 -4.99 -15.68 -11.85
CA GLN A 98 -4.33 -15.21 -10.66
C GLN A 98 -5.25 -15.38 -9.48
N ARG A 99 -4.75 -16.03 -8.44
CA ARG A 99 -5.42 -16.09 -7.15
C ARG A 99 -4.56 -15.41 -6.11
N THR A 100 -5.15 -14.48 -5.37
CA THR A 100 -4.46 -13.70 -4.35
C THR A 100 -5.24 -13.80 -3.04
N LEU A 101 -4.57 -14.29 -2.00
CA LEU A 101 -5.05 -14.23 -0.62
C LEU A 101 -4.44 -13.00 0.05
N PHE A 102 -5.28 -12.08 0.45
CA PHE A 102 -4.87 -10.83 1.09
C PHE A 102 -5.52 -10.72 2.46
N VAL A 103 -4.69 -10.50 3.49
CA VAL A 103 -5.13 -10.22 4.84
C VAL A 103 -5.19 -8.71 4.99
N ALA A 104 -6.38 -8.18 5.19
CA ALA A 104 -6.63 -6.77 5.37
C ALA A 104 -7.00 -6.47 6.82
N VAL A 105 -6.37 -5.47 7.38
CA VAL A 105 -6.64 -4.91 8.70
C VAL A 105 -7.17 -3.50 8.53
N GLY A 106 -8.18 -3.13 9.30
CA GLY A 106 -8.74 -1.78 9.24
C GLY A 106 -9.63 -1.48 10.43
N ASN A 107 -10.02 -0.23 10.57
CA ASN A 107 -10.93 0.23 11.60
C ASN A 107 -12.14 0.97 11.02
N VAL A 108 -13.24 0.93 11.74
CA VAL A 108 -14.47 1.66 11.44
C VAL A 108 -14.97 2.32 12.71
N ASN A 109 -15.25 3.62 12.64
CA ASN A 109 -15.88 4.36 13.71
C ASN A 109 -17.39 4.45 13.49
N ALA A 110 -18.15 4.44 14.58
CA ALA A 110 -19.56 4.74 14.59
C ALA A 110 -19.80 6.05 15.35
N TYR A 111 -20.55 6.96 14.77
CA TYR A 111 -20.76 8.29 15.34
C TYR A 111 -22.20 8.76 15.22
N VAL A 112 -22.58 9.68 16.11
CA VAL A 112 -23.85 10.44 16.04
C VAL A 112 -23.52 11.86 15.57
N ASP A 113 -24.16 12.31 14.51
CA ASP A 113 -23.95 13.65 13.94
C ASP A 113 -24.89 14.68 14.58
N PHE A 114 -24.32 15.50 15.45
CA PHE A 114 -25.08 16.57 16.12
C PHE A 114 -25.23 17.84 15.26
N SER A 115 -24.59 17.93 14.12
CA SER A 115 -24.71 19.09 13.25
C SER A 115 -26.13 19.24 12.65
N SER A 116 -26.86 18.13 12.60
CA SER A 116 -28.25 18.08 12.11
C SER A 116 -29.29 18.42 13.19
N LEU A 117 -28.88 18.63 14.45
CA LEU A 117 -29.82 18.95 15.54
C LEU A 117 -30.45 20.34 15.33
N THR A 118 -31.76 20.36 15.20
CA THR A 118 -32.53 21.56 15.17
C THR A 118 -32.99 21.96 16.58
N ARG A 119 -33.48 23.20 16.76
CA ARG A 119 -34.01 23.63 18.06
C ARG A 119 -35.19 22.78 18.53
N ASP A 120 -35.95 22.24 17.59
CA ASP A 120 -37.11 21.38 17.89
C ASP A 120 -36.69 19.96 18.36
N ALA A 121 -35.42 19.60 18.21
CA ALA A 121 -34.90 18.34 18.72
C ALA A 121 -34.71 18.35 20.24
N ILE A 122 -34.76 19.53 20.89
CA ILE A 122 -34.58 19.69 22.32
C ILE A 122 -35.80 20.36 22.90
N THR A 123 -36.53 19.67 23.78
CA THR A 123 -37.72 20.21 24.47
C THR A 123 -37.44 20.26 25.97
N VAL A 124 -37.55 21.45 26.54
CA VAL A 124 -37.36 21.65 28.00
C VAL A 124 -38.72 21.84 28.65
N GLY A 125 -38.98 21.08 29.72
CA GLY A 125 -40.22 21.21 30.50
C GLY A 125 -40.38 22.60 31.13
N ALA A 126 -41.62 23.00 31.38
CA ALA A 126 -41.95 24.34 31.91
C ALA A 126 -41.28 24.60 33.30
N ASP A 127 -41.09 23.59 34.09
CA ASP A 127 -40.42 23.62 35.39
C ASP A 127 -38.87 23.58 35.29
N ARG A 128 -38.31 23.43 34.07
CA ARG A 128 -36.88 23.28 33.80
C ARG A 128 -36.24 22.10 34.52
N GLN A 129 -37.00 21.08 34.93
CA GLN A 129 -36.48 19.89 35.58
C GLN A 129 -36.40 18.69 34.63
N ALA A 130 -37.17 18.73 33.55
CA ALA A 130 -37.21 17.71 32.52
C ALA A 130 -36.65 18.23 31.15
N VAL A 131 -35.95 17.38 30.44
CA VAL A 131 -35.49 17.65 29.10
C VAL A 131 -35.61 16.39 28.22
N ASP A 132 -36.22 16.58 27.06
CA ASP A 132 -36.31 15.55 26.03
C ASP A 132 -35.43 15.94 24.84
N VAL A 133 -34.55 15.04 24.44
CA VAL A 133 -33.60 15.23 23.32
C VAL A 133 -33.84 14.15 22.28
N ARG A 134 -34.02 14.55 21.04
CA ARG A 134 -34.15 13.66 19.89
C ARG A 134 -32.89 13.72 19.05
N LEU A 135 -32.18 12.60 19.01
CA LEU A 135 -30.91 12.45 18.27
C LEU A 135 -31.14 11.75 16.93
N PRO A 136 -30.30 12.03 15.94
CA PRO A 136 -30.25 11.19 14.76
C PRO A 136 -29.62 9.83 15.10
N HIS A 137 -29.96 8.80 14.33
CA HIS A 137 -29.32 7.49 14.46
C HIS A 137 -27.81 7.56 14.21
N ALA A 138 -27.06 6.71 14.90
CA ALA A 138 -25.63 6.58 14.65
C ALA A 138 -25.38 5.99 13.26
N VAL A 139 -24.34 6.47 12.62
CA VAL A 139 -23.85 5.97 11.33
C VAL A 139 -22.42 5.49 11.42
N LEU A 140 -22.06 4.59 10.50
CA LEU A 140 -20.70 4.12 10.37
C LEU A 140 -19.90 5.09 9.49
N ASP A 141 -18.68 5.34 9.87
CA ASP A 141 -17.70 5.99 9.00
C ASP A 141 -17.22 5.04 7.91
N LYS A 142 -16.56 5.56 6.90
CA LYS A 142 -15.91 4.73 5.89
C LYS A 142 -14.81 3.89 6.55
N PRO A 143 -14.64 2.64 6.13
CA PRO A 143 -13.53 1.83 6.59
C PRO A 143 -12.19 2.51 6.31
N ASN A 144 -11.34 2.55 7.30
CA ASN A 144 -9.97 3.03 7.19
C ASN A 144 -9.02 1.84 7.20
N LEU A 145 -8.44 1.53 6.05
CA LEU A 145 -7.56 0.39 5.88
C LEU A 145 -6.17 0.70 6.44
N ASP A 146 -5.65 -0.19 7.28
CA ASP A 146 -4.29 -0.12 7.78
C ASP A 146 -3.35 -0.81 6.80
N HIS A 147 -2.71 -0.01 5.94
CA HIS A 147 -1.79 -0.52 4.93
C HIS A 147 -0.48 -1.09 5.52
N GLN A 148 -0.13 -0.73 6.76
CA GLN A 148 1.10 -1.21 7.39
C GLN A 148 0.93 -2.63 7.93
N HIS A 149 -0.28 -2.98 8.38
CA HIS A 149 -0.60 -4.29 8.93
C HIS A 149 -1.37 -5.19 7.96
N SER A 150 -1.68 -4.69 6.76
CA SER A 150 -2.30 -5.48 5.69
C SER A 150 -1.23 -6.05 4.78
N TYR A 151 -1.36 -7.34 4.40
CA TYR A 151 -0.34 -8.02 3.60
C TYR A 151 -0.92 -9.11 2.71
N VAL A 152 -0.22 -9.39 1.63
CA VAL A 152 -0.51 -10.54 0.76
C VAL A 152 0.04 -11.79 1.43
N PHE A 153 -0.85 -12.72 1.81
CA PHE A 153 -0.48 -13.98 2.44
C PHE A 153 -0.02 -15.03 1.42
N ALA A 154 -0.73 -15.13 0.31
CA ALA A 154 -0.39 -16.04 -0.77
C ALA A 154 -0.83 -15.45 -2.12
N GLN A 155 -0.03 -15.72 -3.15
CA GLN A 155 -0.33 -15.33 -4.51
C GLN A 155 0.06 -16.45 -5.47
N GLU A 156 -0.93 -16.99 -6.18
CA GLU A 156 -0.74 -17.96 -7.24
C GLU A 156 -0.99 -17.29 -8.60
N ARG A 157 -0.06 -17.48 -9.52
CA ARG A 157 -0.13 -16.90 -10.87
C ARG A 157 0.03 -18.00 -11.92
N GLY A 158 -0.77 -17.92 -12.97
CA GLY A 158 -0.62 -18.75 -14.16
C GLY A 158 0.72 -18.52 -14.86
N ILE A 159 1.11 -19.44 -15.75
CA ILE A 159 2.40 -19.38 -16.44
C ILE A 159 2.50 -18.11 -17.32
N VAL A 160 1.42 -17.72 -17.99
CA VAL A 160 1.37 -16.54 -18.86
C VAL A 160 1.46 -15.25 -18.05
N ASP A 161 0.78 -15.18 -16.90
CA ASP A 161 0.81 -14.01 -16.02
C ASP A 161 2.17 -13.81 -15.35
N ARG A 162 2.91 -14.90 -15.07
CA ARG A 162 4.29 -14.80 -14.56
C ARG A 162 5.23 -14.10 -15.55
N VAL A 163 5.04 -14.35 -16.85
CA VAL A 163 5.83 -13.69 -17.90
C VAL A 163 5.39 -12.24 -18.07
N ARG A 164 4.08 -11.97 -18.05
CA ARG A 164 3.51 -10.63 -18.21
C ARG A 164 3.88 -9.68 -17.07
N THR A 165 3.84 -10.14 -15.81
CA THR A 165 4.20 -9.32 -14.64
C THR A 165 5.70 -9.03 -14.55
N PHE A 166 6.54 -9.73 -15.28
CA PHE A 166 7.95 -9.36 -15.38
C PHE A 166 8.14 -8.03 -16.15
N PHE A 167 7.18 -7.66 -17.00
CA PHE A 167 7.21 -6.46 -17.83
C PHE A 167 6.25 -5.35 -17.36
N ASP A 168 5.17 -5.70 -16.61
CA ASP A 168 4.16 -4.76 -16.15
C ASP A 168 3.98 -4.87 -14.62
N GLN A 169 4.36 -3.83 -13.89
CA GLN A 169 3.86 -3.63 -12.52
C GLN A 169 2.42 -3.15 -12.65
N ALA A 170 1.44 -3.99 -12.27
CA ALA A 170 0.02 -3.70 -12.41
C ALA A 170 -0.54 -2.95 -11.18
N PRO A 171 -0.58 -1.60 -11.18
CA PRO A 171 -1.11 -0.80 -10.06
C PRO A 171 -2.60 -1.06 -9.81
N ASN A 172 -3.33 -1.50 -10.83
CA ASN A 172 -4.79 -1.70 -10.76
C ASN A 172 -5.21 -2.91 -9.90
N GLU A 173 -4.36 -3.92 -9.77
CA GLU A 173 -4.68 -5.12 -8.97
C GLU A 173 -4.69 -4.81 -7.47
N GLN A 174 -3.75 -4.01 -7.02
CA GLN A 174 -3.66 -3.58 -5.63
C GLN A 174 -4.86 -2.72 -5.24
N ALA A 175 -5.29 -1.82 -6.13
CA ALA A 175 -6.47 -0.98 -5.90
C ALA A 175 -7.75 -1.83 -5.77
N GLU A 176 -7.89 -2.90 -6.56
CA GLU A 176 -9.04 -3.80 -6.47
C GLU A 176 -9.05 -4.59 -5.15
N LEU A 177 -7.90 -5.12 -4.72
CA LEU A 177 -7.78 -5.80 -3.42
C LEU A 177 -8.20 -4.88 -2.27
N TYR A 178 -7.74 -3.64 -2.26
CA TYR A 178 -8.09 -2.66 -1.24
C TYR A 178 -9.58 -2.34 -1.26
N ARG A 179 -10.17 -2.12 -2.44
CA ARG A 179 -11.61 -1.86 -2.58
C ARG A 179 -12.46 -3.01 -2.03
N VAL A 180 -12.09 -4.26 -2.36
CA VAL A 180 -12.80 -5.44 -1.86
C VAL A 180 -12.61 -5.59 -0.34
N ALA A 181 -11.41 -5.29 0.18
CA ALA A 181 -11.13 -5.31 1.61
C ALA A 181 -11.96 -4.27 2.37
N GLU A 182 -12.00 -3.03 1.89
CA GLU A 182 -12.82 -1.97 2.47
C GLU A 182 -14.30 -2.34 2.48
N GLN A 183 -14.81 -2.91 1.39
CA GLN A 183 -16.19 -3.38 1.34
C GLN A 183 -16.45 -4.46 2.40
N LYS A 184 -15.60 -5.49 2.49
CA LYS A 184 -15.74 -6.57 3.49
C LYS A 184 -15.65 -6.06 4.93
N ILE A 185 -14.75 -5.10 5.21
CA ILE A 185 -14.65 -4.45 6.51
C ILE A 185 -15.92 -3.68 6.82
N GLY A 186 -16.46 -2.91 5.85
CA GLY A 186 -17.73 -2.20 6.00
C GLY A 186 -18.91 -3.13 6.30
N ASP A 187 -19.00 -4.24 5.57
CA ASP A 187 -20.03 -5.27 5.78
C ASP A 187 -19.92 -5.89 7.19
N ALA A 188 -18.70 -6.22 7.62
CA ALA A 188 -18.46 -6.73 8.96
C ALA A 188 -18.81 -5.71 10.06
N ALA A 189 -18.46 -4.44 9.83
CA ALA A 189 -18.80 -3.35 10.76
C ALA A 189 -20.31 -3.16 10.89
N SER A 190 -21.05 -3.24 9.77
CA SER A 190 -22.52 -3.11 9.77
C SER A 190 -23.22 -4.17 10.61
N GLN A 191 -22.63 -5.36 10.68
CA GLN A 191 -23.16 -6.50 11.43
C GLN A 191 -22.63 -6.58 12.86
N SER A 192 -21.67 -5.75 13.24
CA SER A 192 -20.97 -5.83 14.54
C SER A 192 -21.72 -5.18 15.71
N GLY A 193 -22.81 -4.44 15.43
CA GLY A 193 -23.54 -3.68 16.44
C GLY A 193 -22.84 -2.38 16.90
N LEU A 194 -21.87 -1.88 16.15
CA LEU A 194 -21.15 -0.64 16.46
C LEU A 194 -22.09 0.57 16.57
N THR A 195 -23.09 0.68 15.68
CA THR A 195 -24.07 1.78 15.72
C THR A 195 -24.87 1.77 17.01
N ALA A 196 -25.38 0.60 17.42
CA ALA A 196 -26.11 0.48 18.69
C ALA A 196 -25.25 0.86 19.91
N ARG A 197 -23.96 0.49 19.87
CA ARG A 197 -23.01 0.90 20.93
C ARG A 197 -22.76 2.39 20.92
N ALA A 198 -22.60 3.01 19.75
CA ALA A 198 -22.41 4.45 19.62
C ALA A 198 -23.62 5.21 20.15
N GLU A 199 -24.84 4.77 19.84
CA GLU A 199 -26.07 5.33 20.40
C GLU A 199 -26.15 5.20 21.90
N ALA A 200 -25.86 4.03 22.45
CA ALA A 200 -25.85 3.82 23.90
C ALA A 200 -24.85 4.75 24.61
N ASN A 201 -23.64 4.88 24.06
CA ASN A 201 -22.60 5.74 24.63
C ASN A 201 -22.94 7.23 24.50
N ALA A 202 -23.49 7.65 23.35
CA ALA A 202 -23.96 9.02 23.17
C ALA A 202 -25.10 9.37 24.15
N ARG A 203 -26.02 8.42 24.37
CA ARG A 203 -27.11 8.59 25.35
C ARG A 203 -26.54 8.76 26.76
N MET A 204 -25.64 7.88 27.21
CA MET A 204 -25.03 7.98 28.53
C MET A 204 -24.30 9.31 28.72
N MET A 205 -23.45 9.69 27.78
CA MET A 205 -22.71 10.94 27.80
C MET A 205 -23.61 12.16 27.94
N LEU A 206 -24.67 12.23 27.11
CA LEU A 206 -25.61 13.35 27.15
C LEU A 206 -26.47 13.34 28.41
N GLN A 207 -26.88 12.17 28.92
CA GLN A 207 -27.60 12.08 30.17
C GLN A 207 -26.76 12.63 31.36
N GLU A 208 -25.50 12.23 31.47
CA GLU A 208 -24.58 12.72 32.48
C GLU A 208 -24.36 14.23 32.35
N LEU A 209 -24.15 14.73 31.14
CA LEU A 209 -24.00 16.16 30.86
C LEU A 209 -25.23 16.94 31.31
N LEU A 210 -26.44 16.51 30.90
CA LEU A 210 -27.69 17.20 31.21
C LEU A 210 -28.02 17.12 32.69
N HIS A 211 -27.74 16.01 33.38
CA HIS A 211 -27.84 15.90 34.83
C HIS A 211 -26.90 16.86 35.53
N SER A 212 -25.68 17.03 35.03
CA SER A 212 -24.72 18.00 35.61
C SER A 212 -25.16 19.45 35.43
N LEU A 213 -26.00 19.74 34.45
CA LEU A 213 -26.64 21.04 34.22
C LEU A 213 -27.89 21.26 35.09
N GLY A 214 -28.30 20.26 35.93
CA GLY A 214 -29.39 20.37 36.88
C GLY A 214 -30.72 19.78 36.42
N PHE A 215 -30.81 19.17 35.27
CA PHE A 215 -32.02 18.45 34.88
C PHE A 215 -32.16 17.16 35.67
N LYS A 216 -33.35 16.93 36.24
CA LYS A 216 -33.63 15.71 37.03
C LYS A 216 -34.13 14.57 36.14
N GLN A 217 -34.85 14.90 35.09
CA GLN A 217 -35.40 13.94 34.15
C GLN A 217 -34.83 14.21 32.75
N VAL A 218 -34.12 13.24 32.22
CA VAL A 218 -33.49 13.35 30.90
C VAL A 218 -33.98 12.18 30.02
N THR A 219 -34.72 12.47 28.98
CA THR A 219 -35.16 11.48 28.00
C THR A 219 -34.39 11.69 26.69
N ILE A 220 -33.75 10.63 26.18
CA ILE A 220 -33.03 10.68 24.89
C ILE A 220 -33.60 9.60 23.99
N THR A 221 -34.09 10.02 22.83
CA THR A 221 -34.65 9.17 21.77
C THR A 221 -33.89 9.33 20.48
N TYR A 222 -33.92 8.32 19.63
CA TYR A 222 -33.34 8.32 18.29
C TYR A 222 -34.46 8.34 17.24
N ALA A 223 -34.28 9.14 16.18
CA ALA A 223 -35.26 9.30 15.09
C ALA A 223 -34.58 9.59 13.75
#